data_4cb0dde08652932efd80fc2a2a05eb4f
#
_entry.id   4cb0dde08652932efd80fc2a2a05eb4f
#
_cell.length_a   1.000
_cell.length_b   1.000
_cell.length_c   1.000
_cell.angle_alpha   90.00
_cell.angle_beta   90.00
_cell.angle_gamma   90.00
#
_symmetry.space_group_name_H-M   'P 1'
#
loop_
_entity.id
_entity.type
_entity.pdbx_description
1 polymer ?
#
loop_
_entity_poly.entity_id
_entity_poly.type
_entity_poly.pdbx_seq_one_letter_code
_entity_poly.pdbx_strand_id
1 'polypeptide(L)'
;MKDNYVAYVGTYTHESSKGIHIYDMDVEKGRICEREEVSIDNPSYITLSHDKRFLYAICDQGVSSYSIMEDGSLELMNVVSINGMRGCHMSVTKANNFLVVSGYHDGKITVMHINDDGSVGDIADEVFHKGIGSIAER
;
A
#
# COMPACT_ATOMS: atom_id res chain seq x y z
N MET A 1 13.64 -9.38 -26.80
CA MET A 1 12.78 -9.81 -25.69
C MET A 1 11.89 -8.65 -25.30
N LYS A 2 10.59 -8.83 -25.34
CA LYS A 2 9.69 -7.78 -24.82
C LYS A 2 9.83 -7.79 -23.31
N ASP A 3 10.21 -6.65 -22.74
CA ASP A 3 10.15 -6.46 -21.31
C ASP A 3 8.68 -6.40 -20.91
N ASN A 4 8.23 -7.40 -20.18
CA ASN A 4 6.88 -7.44 -19.63
C ASN A 4 6.82 -6.59 -18.39
N TYR A 5 6.13 -5.46 -18.46
CA TYR A 5 5.88 -4.60 -17.31
C TYR A 5 4.50 -4.90 -16.72
N VAL A 6 4.40 -4.79 -15.41
CA VAL A 6 3.17 -4.96 -14.66
C VAL A 6 2.90 -3.67 -13.89
N ALA A 7 1.66 -3.20 -13.93
CA ALA A 7 1.22 -2.06 -13.15
C ALA A 7 0.20 -2.50 -12.11
N TYR A 8 0.31 -1.93 -10.91
CA TYR A 8 -0.63 -2.12 -9.82
C TYR A 8 -1.37 -0.83 -9.57
N VAL A 9 -2.70 -0.90 -9.48
CA VAL A 9 -3.56 0.26 -9.25
C VAL A 9 -4.41 0.01 -8.02
N GLY A 10 -4.19 0.83 -6.99
CA GLY A 10 -5.05 0.87 -5.81
C GLY A 10 -6.32 1.66 -6.09
N THR A 11 -7.40 1.32 -5.41
CA THR A 11 -8.72 1.94 -5.64
C THR A 11 -9.49 2.11 -4.34
N TYR A 12 -10.58 2.87 -4.42
CA TYR A 12 -11.66 2.78 -3.45
C TYR A 12 -12.68 1.74 -3.91
N THR A 13 -13.17 0.95 -2.97
CA THR A 13 -14.05 -0.20 -3.26
C THR A 13 -15.52 0.07 -2.95
N HIS A 14 -15.93 1.34 -3.01
CA HIS A 14 -17.30 1.75 -2.70
C HIS A 14 -18.31 1.39 -3.79
N GLU A 15 -17.84 1.16 -5.01
CA GLU A 15 -18.69 0.84 -6.16
C GLU A 15 -18.29 -0.49 -6.80
N SER A 16 -17.82 -0.47 -8.04
CA SER A 16 -17.55 -1.69 -8.82
C SER A 16 -16.19 -2.34 -8.54
N SER A 17 -15.20 -1.55 -8.10
CA SER A 17 -13.87 -2.11 -7.79
C SER A 17 -13.91 -2.95 -6.53
N LYS A 18 -13.18 -4.06 -6.53
CA LYS A 18 -13.02 -4.96 -5.38
C LYS A 18 -11.68 -4.85 -4.68
N GLY A 19 -10.74 -4.10 -5.23
CA GLY A 19 -9.43 -3.98 -4.61
C GLY A 19 -8.32 -3.46 -5.50
N ILE A 20 -7.19 -4.17 -5.54
CA ILE A 20 -6.02 -3.83 -6.33
C ILE A 20 -6.15 -4.45 -7.71
N HIS A 21 -6.04 -3.63 -8.74
CA HIS A 21 -6.06 -4.09 -10.13
C HIS A 21 -4.63 -4.32 -10.63
N ILE A 22 -4.42 -5.42 -11.32
CA ILE A 22 -3.13 -5.77 -11.94
C ILE A 22 -3.28 -5.69 -13.45
N TYR A 23 -2.41 -4.90 -14.08
CA TYR A 23 -2.40 -4.68 -15.52
C TYR A 23 -1.10 -5.16 -16.13
N ASP A 24 -1.18 -5.76 -17.30
CA ASP A 24 -0.04 -5.92 -18.18
C ASP A 24 0.16 -4.64 -19.00
N MET A 25 1.41 -4.18 -19.09
CA MET A 25 1.76 -2.95 -19.79
C MET A 25 2.55 -3.25 -21.06
N ASP A 26 2.07 -2.74 -22.18
CA ASP A 26 2.83 -2.67 -23.43
C ASP A 26 3.44 -1.25 -23.54
N VAL A 27 4.72 -1.13 -23.21
CA VAL A 27 5.40 0.16 -23.17
C VAL A 27 5.71 0.72 -24.57
N GLU A 28 5.74 -0.14 -25.60
CA GLU A 28 5.95 0.31 -26.97
C GLU A 28 4.71 1.01 -27.53
N LYS A 29 3.53 0.49 -27.19
CA LYS A 29 2.25 1.02 -27.67
C LYS A 29 1.56 1.95 -26.69
N GLY A 30 2.08 2.06 -25.47
CA GLY A 30 1.45 2.83 -24.40
C GLY A 30 0.07 2.29 -24.02
N ARG A 31 -0.09 0.99 -23.94
CA ARG A 31 -1.35 0.33 -23.61
C ARG A 31 -1.25 -0.45 -22.31
N ILE A 32 -2.35 -0.48 -21.58
CA ILE A 32 -2.53 -1.35 -20.41
C ILE A 32 -3.72 -2.26 -20.64
N CYS A 33 -3.61 -3.50 -20.18
CA CYS A 33 -4.66 -4.51 -20.24
C CYS A 33 -4.83 -5.13 -18.86
N GLU A 34 -6.04 -5.07 -18.31
CA GLU A 34 -6.31 -5.66 -17.00
C GLU A 34 -6.16 -7.18 -17.05
N ARG A 35 -5.41 -7.73 -16.10
CA ARG A 35 -5.17 -9.16 -15.97
C ARG A 35 -6.00 -9.77 -14.85
N GLU A 36 -5.96 -9.15 -13.66
CA GLU A 36 -6.69 -9.65 -12.51
C GLU A 36 -6.95 -8.54 -11.48
N GLU A 37 -7.83 -8.84 -10.55
CA GLU A 37 -8.20 -7.98 -9.45
C GLU A 37 -8.02 -8.74 -8.13
N VAL A 38 -7.32 -8.13 -7.17
CA VAL A 38 -7.07 -8.71 -5.84
C VAL A 38 -8.02 -8.04 -4.85
N SER A 39 -8.89 -8.84 -4.22
CA SER A 39 -9.90 -8.34 -3.29
C SER A 39 -9.26 -7.87 -1.98
N ILE A 40 -9.47 -6.59 -1.67
CA ILE A 40 -9.10 -5.94 -0.41
C ILE A 40 -9.89 -4.64 -0.29
N ASP A 41 -10.35 -4.31 0.90
CA ASP A 41 -11.19 -3.12 1.11
C ASP A 41 -10.37 -1.82 1.06
N ASN A 42 -10.72 -0.96 0.13
CA ASN A 42 -10.20 0.39 -0.04
C ASN A 42 -8.66 0.50 -0.04
N PRO A 43 -7.94 -0.22 -0.92
CA PRO A 43 -6.50 -0.06 -1.09
C PRO A 43 -6.19 1.27 -1.77
N SER A 44 -6.43 2.36 -1.06
CA SER A 44 -6.39 3.72 -1.61
C SER A 44 -4.99 4.26 -1.85
N TYR A 45 -3.98 3.65 -1.25
CA TYR A 45 -2.57 3.95 -1.49
C TYR A 45 -1.76 2.66 -1.44
N ILE A 46 -0.90 2.46 -2.42
CA ILE A 46 -0.01 1.31 -2.51
C ILE A 46 1.42 1.76 -2.76
N THR A 47 2.38 0.97 -2.30
CA THR A 47 3.80 1.22 -2.54
C THR A 47 4.56 -0.10 -2.64
N LEU A 48 5.69 -0.09 -3.33
CA LEU A 48 6.57 -1.25 -3.47
C LEU A 48 7.75 -1.14 -2.51
N SER A 49 8.28 -2.29 -2.08
CA SER A 49 9.63 -2.35 -1.54
C SER A 49 10.65 -1.92 -2.60
N HIS A 50 11.82 -1.43 -2.18
CA HIS A 50 12.84 -0.94 -3.13
C HIS A 50 13.41 -2.05 -4.02
N ASP A 51 13.43 -3.29 -3.53
CA ASP A 51 13.83 -4.47 -4.30
C ASP A 51 12.69 -5.03 -5.18
N LYS A 52 11.51 -4.42 -5.14
CA LYS A 52 10.31 -4.79 -5.92
C LYS A 52 9.82 -6.22 -5.69
N ARG A 53 10.12 -6.80 -4.54
CA ARG A 53 9.67 -8.14 -4.15
C ARG A 53 8.34 -8.12 -3.42
N PHE A 54 7.96 -6.99 -2.82
CA PHE A 54 6.77 -6.85 -1.98
C PHE A 54 5.99 -5.60 -2.34
N LEU A 55 4.67 -5.69 -2.16
CA LEU A 55 3.75 -4.57 -2.27
C LEU A 55 3.03 -4.39 -0.95
N TYR A 56 2.89 -3.15 -0.53
CA TYR A 56 2.13 -2.74 0.66
C TYR A 56 0.96 -1.89 0.25
N ALA A 57 -0.21 -2.13 0.87
CA ALA A 57 -1.42 -1.39 0.58
C ALA A 57 -2.08 -0.91 1.88
N ILE A 58 -2.49 0.34 1.89
CA ILE A 58 -3.43 0.83 2.90
C ILE A 58 -4.77 0.12 2.67
N CYS A 59 -5.41 -0.32 3.74
CA CYS A 59 -6.75 -0.89 3.69
C CYS A 59 -7.55 -0.50 4.94
N ASP A 60 -8.82 -0.84 4.97
CA ASP A 60 -9.69 -0.48 6.10
C ASP A 60 -9.22 -1.07 7.43
N GLN A 61 -8.60 -2.23 7.39
CA GLN A 61 -8.08 -2.91 8.59
C GLN A 61 -6.69 -2.41 9.03
N GLY A 62 -6.01 -1.61 8.20
CA GLY A 62 -4.67 -1.09 8.49
C GLY A 62 -3.76 -1.10 7.27
N VAL A 63 -2.77 -2.00 7.26
CA VAL A 63 -1.84 -2.20 6.14
C VAL A 63 -1.79 -3.68 5.78
N SER A 64 -1.97 -3.98 4.51
CA SER A 64 -1.78 -5.32 3.93
C SER A 64 -0.44 -5.43 3.22
N SER A 65 0.18 -6.59 3.27
CA SER A 65 1.41 -6.90 2.56
C SER A 65 1.23 -8.08 1.62
N TYR A 66 1.89 -7.99 0.47
CA TYR A 66 1.82 -8.99 -0.59
C TYR A 66 3.22 -9.33 -1.07
N SER A 67 3.44 -10.62 -1.31
CA SER A 67 4.58 -11.09 -2.09
C SER A 67 4.26 -10.92 -3.58
N ILE A 68 5.21 -10.36 -4.34
CA ILE A 68 5.07 -10.24 -5.79
C ILE A 68 5.67 -11.49 -6.42
N MET A 69 4.82 -12.25 -7.10
CA MET A 69 5.21 -13.49 -7.77
C MET A 69 5.99 -13.18 -9.05
N GLU A 70 6.64 -14.20 -9.62
CA GLU A 70 7.45 -14.06 -10.83
C GLU A 70 6.67 -13.48 -12.02
N ASP A 71 5.41 -13.85 -12.16
CA ASP A 71 4.50 -13.34 -13.20
C ASP A 71 3.88 -11.97 -12.87
N GLY A 72 4.20 -11.39 -11.71
CA GLY A 72 3.65 -10.13 -11.21
C GLY A 72 2.35 -10.25 -10.44
N SER A 73 1.78 -11.45 -10.29
CA SER A 73 0.62 -11.65 -9.43
C SER A 73 0.97 -11.42 -7.95
N LEU A 74 -0.03 -11.12 -7.13
CA LEU A 74 0.13 -10.80 -5.71
C LEU A 74 -0.40 -11.94 -4.84
N GLU A 75 0.39 -12.31 -3.85
CA GLU A 75 0.00 -13.25 -2.80
C GLU A 75 -0.03 -12.54 -1.46
N LEU A 76 -1.21 -12.52 -0.81
CA LEU A 76 -1.38 -11.89 0.49
C LEU A 76 -0.52 -12.59 1.55
N MET A 77 0.26 -11.80 2.28
CA MET A 77 1.09 -12.30 3.40
C MET A 77 0.41 -12.05 4.73
N ASN A 78 0.06 -10.82 5.04
CA ASN A 78 -0.67 -10.46 6.26
C ASN A 78 -1.36 -9.10 6.16
N VAL A 79 -2.19 -8.82 7.17
CA VAL A 79 -2.81 -7.52 7.41
C VAL A 79 -2.57 -7.16 8.87
N VAL A 80 -2.09 -5.95 9.11
CA VAL A 80 -1.76 -5.46 10.46
C VAL A 80 -2.48 -4.14 10.72
N SER A 81 -3.14 -4.05 11.88
CA SER A 81 -3.80 -2.83 12.32
C SER A 81 -2.77 -1.73 12.64
N ILE A 82 -3.10 -0.49 12.33
CA ILE A 82 -2.34 0.68 12.76
C ILE A 82 -2.92 1.33 14.03
N ASN A 83 -3.91 0.70 14.66
CA ASN A 83 -4.56 1.19 15.89
C ASN A 83 -5.10 2.62 15.78
N GLY A 84 -5.69 2.95 14.63
CA GLY A 84 -6.20 4.29 14.37
C GLY A 84 -6.98 4.35 13.09
N MET A 85 -7.23 5.57 12.64
CA MET A 85 -7.94 5.80 11.38
C MET A 85 -7.04 5.43 10.20
N ARG A 86 -7.68 5.09 9.09
CA ARG A 86 -6.98 4.70 7.85
C ARG A 86 -5.95 5.75 7.45
N GLY A 87 -4.77 5.28 7.09
CA GLY A 87 -3.73 6.12 6.52
C GLY A 87 -4.09 6.63 5.12
N CYS A 88 -3.33 7.58 4.62
CA CYS A 88 -3.50 8.13 3.27
C CYS A 88 -2.22 8.14 2.44
N HIS A 89 -1.08 7.88 3.05
CA HIS A 89 0.22 7.81 2.38
C HIS A 89 1.12 6.81 3.10
N MET A 90 1.96 6.12 2.33
CA MET A 90 3.01 5.25 2.85
C MET A 90 4.32 5.48 2.13
N SER A 91 5.41 5.26 2.84
CA SER A 91 6.74 5.10 2.23
C SER A 91 7.54 4.02 2.94
N VAL A 92 8.39 3.36 2.17
CA VAL A 92 9.31 2.33 2.65
C VAL A 92 10.68 2.95 2.82
N THR A 93 11.35 2.69 3.94
CA THR A 93 12.72 3.15 4.14
C THR A 93 13.67 2.49 3.16
N LYS A 94 14.76 3.19 2.84
CA LYS A 94 15.73 2.74 1.83
C LYS A 94 16.26 1.31 2.08
N ALA A 95 16.38 0.92 3.34
CA ALA A 95 16.83 -0.42 3.72
C ALA A 95 15.71 -1.48 3.73
N ASN A 96 14.47 -1.14 3.35
CA ASN A 96 13.30 -2.02 3.39
C ASN A 96 13.00 -2.60 4.78
N ASN A 97 13.30 -1.88 5.83
CA ASN A 97 13.13 -2.36 7.22
C ASN A 97 11.99 -1.68 7.99
N PHE A 98 11.53 -0.53 7.51
CA PHE A 98 10.38 0.18 8.11
C PHE A 98 9.43 0.68 7.04
N LEU A 99 8.16 0.68 7.40
CA LEU A 99 7.07 1.28 6.65
C LEU A 99 6.53 2.46 7.44
N VAL A 100 6.46 3.63 6.83
CA VAL A 100 5.94 4.84 7.46
C VAL A 100 4.58 5.17 6.85
N VAL A 101 3.55 5.18 7.69
CA VAL A 101 2.16 5.45 7.31
C VAL A 101 1.75 6.78 7.89
N SER A 102 1.26 7.68 7.07
CA SER A 102 0.71 8.96 7.53
C SER A 102 -0.77 9.09 7.19
N GLY A 103 -1.53 9.68 8.10
CA GLY A 103 -2.95 9.93 7.95
C GLY A 103 -3.32 11.31 8.45
N TYR A 104 -4.23 11.97 7.74
CA TYR A 104 -4.67 13.32 8.11
C TYR A 104 -5.93 13.32 8.98
N HIS A 105 -6.68 12.21 9.02
CA HIS A 105 -7.93 12.14 9.79
C HIS A 105 -7.71 12.27 11.30
N ASP A 106 -6.68 11.61 11.81
CA ASP A 106 -6.29 11.65 13.23
C ASP A 106 -4.92 12.31 13.46
N GLY A 107 -4.28 12.81 12.40
CA GLY A 107 -2.98 13.45 12.46
C GLY A 107 -1.85 12.51 12.92
N LYS A 108 -2.01 11.21 12.67
CA LYS A 108 -1.10 10.18 13.16
C LYS A 108 -0.09 9.78 12.11
N ILE A 109 1.16 9.64 12.54
CA ILE A 109 2.21 8.94 11.78
C ILE A 109 2.51 7.65 12.51
N THR A 110 2.45 6.52 11.80
CA THR A 110 2.74 5.20 12.34
C THR A 110 3.96 4.63 11.62
N VAL A 111 4.96 4.20 12.39
CA VAL A 111 6.13 3.49 11.88
C VAL A 111 5.97 2.02 12.22
N MET A 112 6.02 1.16 11.19
CA MET A 112 5.86 -0.28 11.34
C MET A 112 7.15 -0.99 10.92
N HIS A 113 7.51 -2.04 11.64
CA HIS A 113 8.58 -2.93 11.20
C HIS A 113 8.18 -3.64 9.90
N ILE A 114 9.16 -3.87 9.04
CA ILE A 114 9.05 -4.85 7.96
C ILE A 114 9.87 -6.07 8.39
N ASN A 115 9.24 -7.23 8.47
CA ASN A 115 9.89 -8.47 8.85
C ASN A 115 10.88 -8.93 7.76
N ASP A 116 11.76 -9.86 8.11
CA ASP A 116 12.77 -10.38 7.17
C ASP A 116 12.15 -11.05 5.94
N ASP A 117 10.93 -11.59 6.07
CA ASP A 117 10.20 -12.19 4.95
C ASP A 117 9.44 -11.16 4.08
N GLY A 118 9.49 -9.87 4.44
CA GLY A 118 8.82 -8.78 3.74
C GLY A 118 7.41 -8.46 4.26
N SER A 119 6.85 -9.26 5.15
CA SER A 119 5.55 -8.97 5.75
C SER A 119 5.62 -7.78 6.70
N VAL A 120 4.47 -7.14 6.95
CA VAL A 120 4.38 -6.04 7.92
C VAL A 120 4.45 -6.60 9.33
N GLY A 121 5.31 -6.02 10.16
CA GLY A 121 5.48 -6.38 11.55
C GLY A 121 4.77 -5.44 12.50
N ASP A 122 5.22 -5.45 13.75
CA ASP A 122 4.65 -4.64 14.82
C ASP A 122 4.90 -3.15 14.60
N ILE A 123 4.08 -2.32 15.27
CA ILE A 123 4.28 -0.88 15.32
C ILE A 123 5.57 -0.60 16.11
N ALA A 124 6.50 0.12 15.47
CA ALA A 124 7.76 0.54 16.08
C ALA A 124 7.62 1.87 16.82
N ASP A 125 6.86 2.79 16.25
CA ASP A 125 6.65 4.12 16.84
C ASP A 125 5.37 4.76 16.31
N GLU A 126 4.83 5.70 17.08
CA GLU A 126 3.64 6.48 16.74
C GLU A 126 3.87 7.94 17.10
N VAL A 127 3.54 8.84 16.19
CA VAL A 127 3.61 10.28 16.41
C VAL A 127 2.24 10.87 16.11
N PHE A 128 1.73 11.66 17.07
CA PHE A 128 0.47 12.37 16.90
C PHE A 128 0.77 13.86 16.73
N HIS A 129 0.32 14.42 15.61
CA HIS A 129 0.34 15.87 15.41
C HIS A 129 -0.86 16.48 16.12
N LYS A 130 -0.57 17.49 16.92
CA LYS A 130 -1.58 18.29 17.62
C LYS A 130 -1.51 19.72 17.13
N GLY A 131 -2.67 20.30 16.90
CA GLY A 131 -2.79 21.70 16.52
C GLY A 131 -4.03 21.91 15.68
N ILE A 132 -4.69 23.01 15.93
CA ILE A 132 -5.79 23.51 15.12
C ILE A 132 -5.22 24.68 14.34
N GLY A 133 -5.29 24.62 13.02
CA GLY A 133 -4.97 25.78 12.19
C GLY A 133 -5.91 26.95 12.47
N SER A 134 -5.69 28.09 11.85
CA SER A 134 -6.50 29.29 12.01
C SER A 134 -7.98 29.13 11.63
N ILE A 135 -8.34 28.00 11.01
CA ILE A 135 -9.71 27.65 10.63
C ILE A 135 -10.07 26.36 11.36
N ALA A 136 -11.02 26.48 12.32
CA ALA A 136 -11.42 25.36 13.19
C ALA A 136 -12.16 24.21 12.49
N GLU A 137 -12.47 24.33 11.21
CA GLU A 137 -13.28 23.38 10.43
C GLU A 137 -12.44 22.48 9.52
N ARG A 138 -11.14 22.37 9.73
CA ARG A 138 -10.25 21.50 8.94
C ARG A 138 -9.97 20.19 9.63
#